data_84276a7f57caec5dfc33be34f793fb3e
#
_entry.id   84276a7f57caec5dfc33be34f793fb3e
#
_cell.length_a   1.000
_cell.length_b   1.000
_cell.length_c   1.000
_cell.angle_alpha   90.00
_cell.angle_beta   90.00
_cell.angle_gamma   90.00
#
_symmetry.space_group_name_H-M   'P 1'
#
loop_
_entity.id
_entity.type
_entity.pdbx_description
1 polymer ?
#
loop_
_entity_poly.entity_id
_entity_poly.type
_entity_poly.pdbx_seq_one_letter_code
_entity_poly.pdbx_strand_id
1 'polypeptide(L)'
;MSNEAYAGTIRLTVAQATIRFLSNQYSERDGVEQRLIAGAFGIFGHGNVAGIGQALLQNEIARADGEQEMPYIMPRNEQGQVHAAAAFAKTTNRLQTYMCTASIGPGSLNMVTGAALATTNRLPVLLLPSDQFATRVPDPVLQQLEDPTSLDVSVNDAFRPVSRFFDRINRPEQLIPSLLNAMRVLTDPAETGAVTIAMPQDVQAEVFDWPVELFRKRVWHVRRPVPEPAALERAVALIKAAKRPLIIAGGGTIYAGASEELRALATATGIPVGDTQAGKGAINFDHPSAVGGVGSTGCDSGNHIADKADLIIGVGTRYSDFTTASKTQFKNPDVKFVNINVTPFDAAKESAEMVVADAREALAALAEALADYRVEAAYSEEITAEKDAWLKATERCYHLDHGPLPAQTEVFGALNELMGEEDVVINAAGSMPGDLQALWQARSPLQYHVEYAFSCMGYEVPAAMGVKLARPEAEVVSIVGDGTYQMLPMELATVVQENIKVIYVLLQNYGFCSIGALSESRGSQRFGTKYRRRGEGSHLADEQVIDGVDIAANARSWGLDVLEVHTISEFKEAYRKAEASDRPTMIHIETDLYGPNPPGSSWWDVPVSGVSELESTQRAYEEYLRDRKPQRHYL
;
A
#
# COMPACT_ATOMS: atom_id res chain seq x y z
N MET A 1 -5.16 34.19 -30.35
CA MET A 1 -5.50 33.02 -31.16
C MET A 1 -7.00 33.04 -31.36
N SER A 2 -7.47 33.08 -32.61
CA SER A 2 -8.86 33.24 -32.94
C SER A 2 -9.71 32.05 -32.49
N ASN A 3 -10.89 32.26 -31.94
CA ASN A 3 -11.87 31.24 -31.55
C ASN A 3 -12.27 30.24 -32.66
N GLU A 4 -11.94 30.52 -33.90
CA GLU A 4 -12.28 29.66 -35.05
C GLU A 4 -11.55 28.30 -35.11
N ALA A 5 -10.40 28.17 -34.43
CA ALA A 5 -9.68 26.89 -34.36
C ALA A 5 -10.31 25.84 -33.44
N TYR A 6 -11.35 26.18 -32.70
CA TYR A 6 -12.00 25.37 -31.68
C TYR A 6 -13.48 25.05 -31.99
N ALA A 7 -13.96 25.45 -33.17
CA ALA A 7 -15.34 25.25 -33.56
C ALA A 7 -15.54 23.86 -34.16
N GLY A 8 -15.92 22.88 -33.34
CA GLY A 8 -16.30 21.56 -33.84
C GLY A 8 -16.72 20.62 -32.74
N THR A 9 -17.64 19.75 -33.05
CA THR A 9 -18.06 18.63 -32.21
C THR A 9 -17.78 17.32 -32.91
N ILE A 10 -17.59 16.27 -32.11
CA ILE A 10 -17.51 14.89 -32.59
C ILE A 10 -18.59 14.05 -31.90
N ARG A 11 -19.30 13.25 -32.69
CA ARG A 11 -20.39 12.43 -32.21
C ARG A 11 -19.88 11.09 -31.71
N LEU A 12 -19.93 10.87 -30.38
CA LEU A 12 -19.46 9.67 -29.68
C LEU A 12 -20.46 9.30 -28.59
N THR A 13 -20.44 8.01 -28.17
CA THR A 13 -21.12 7.62 -26.93
C THR A 13 -20.39 8.17 -25.71
N VAL A 14 -21.07 8.21 -24.57
CA VAL A 14 -20.46 8.60 -23.28
C VAL A 14 -19.23 7.74 -22.97
N ALA A 15 -19.33 6.43 -23.17
CA ALA A 15 -18.21 5.51 -22.97
C ALA A 15 -17.03 5.78 -23.91
N GLN A 16 -17.29 5.98 -25.20
CA GLN A 16 -16.25 6.31 -26.18
C GLN A 16 -15.57 7.64 -25.85
N ALA A 17 -16.34 8.65 -25.45
CA ALA A 17 -15.81 9.93 -25.01
C ALA A 17 -14.94 9.77 -23.74
N THR A 18 -15.37 8.95 -22.78
CA THR A 18 -14.60 8.65 -21.57
C THR A 18 -13.24 8.03 -21.90
N ILE A 19 -13.21 6.95 -22.68
CA ILE A 19 -11.95 6.26 -23.03
C ILE A 19 -11.02 7.19 -23.81
N ARG A 20 -11.56 7.91 -24.81
CA ARG A 20 -10.78 8.85 -25.62
C ARG A 20 -10.23 10.02 -24.79
N PHE A 21 -10.98 10.53 -23.82
CA PHE A 21 -10.47 11.54 -22.88
C PHE A 21 -9.33 10.99 -22.06
N LEU A 22 -9.52 9.83 -21.40
CA LEU A 22 -8.55 9.21 -20.50
C LEU A 22 -7.22 8.88 -21.19
N SER A 23 -7.26 8.43 -22.45
CA SER A 23 -6.07 8.13 -23.26
C SER A 23 -5.18 9.35 -23.53
N ASN A 24 -5.70 10.57 -23.34
CA ASN A 24 -5.01 11.84 -23.61
C ASN A 24 -4.66 12.63 -22.34
N GLN A 25 -4.73 12.02 -21.17
CA GLN A 25 -4.35 12.66 -19.91
C GLN A 25 -2.92 12.27 -19.53
N TYR A 26 -2.13 13.24 -19.16
CA TYR A 26 -0.73 13.09 -18.75
C TYR A 26 -0.52 13.77 -17.40
N SER A 27 0.35 13.20 -16.59
CA SER A 27 0.90 13.87 -15.42
C SER A 27 2.32 14.32 -15.70
N GLU A 28 2.75 15.37 -15.04
CA GLU A 28 4.13 15.86 -15.12
C GLU A 28 4.62 16.26 -13.74
N ARG A 29 5.85 15.88 -13.43
CA ARG A 29 6.58 16.34 -12.25
C ARG A 29 8.06 16.41 -12.55
N ASP A 30 8.71 17.54 -12.21
CA ASP A 30 10.15 17.78 -12.38
C ASP A 30 10.61 17.69 -13.84
N GLY A 31 9.77 18.07 -14.81
CA GLY A 31 10.07 18.01 -16.24
C GLY A 31 9.87 16.64 -16.89
N VAL A 32 9.44 15.63 -16.12
CA VAL A 32 9.15 14.29 -16.64
C VAL A 32 7.65 14.14 -16.84
N GLU A 33 7.26 13.92 -18.08
CA GLU A 33 5.87 13.70 -18.47
C GLU A 33 5.60 12.20 -18.72
N GLN A 34 4.47 11.69 -18.23
CA GLN A 34 4.01 10.33 -18.46
C GLN A 34 2.49 10.27 -18.60
N ARG A 35 1.96 9.20 -19.21
CA ARG A 35 0.52 8.98 -19.22
C ARG A 35 -0.01 8.84 -17.80
N LEU A 36 -1.07 9.60 -17.47
CA LEU A 36 -1.70 9.50 -16.14
C LEU A 36 -2.47 8.17 -16.02
N ILE A 37 -3.24 7.81 -17.05
CA ILE A 37 -3.96 6.53 -17.10
C ILE A 37 -3.18 5.57 -18.01
N ALA A 38 -2.45 4.66 -17.39
CA ALA A 38 -1.52 3.76 -18.08
C ALA A 38 -2.22 2.62 -18.82
N GLY A 39 -3.45 2.27 -18.39
CA GLY A 39 -4.23 1.20 -18.98
C GLY A 39 -5.56 0.99 -18.27
N ALA A 40 -6.24 -0.08 -18.63
CA ALA A 40 -7.56 -0.46 -18.13
C ALA A 40 -7.56 -1.89 -17.61
N PHE A 41 -8.02 -2.09 -16.40
CA PHE A 41 -8.51 -3.38 -15.90
C PHE A 41 -10.04 -3.42 -16.01
N GLY A 42 -10.62 -4.54 -16.38
CA GLY A 42 -12.07 -4.62 -16.45
C GLY A 42 -12.63 -6.02 -16.50
N ILE A 43 -13.74 -6.22 -15.81
CA ILE A 43 -14.58 -7.42 -15.94
C ILE A 43 -15.91 -6.96 -16.51
N PHE A 44 -16.27 -7.56 -17.65
CA PHE A 44 -17.49 -7.18 -18.35
C PHE A 44 -18.68 -8.04 -17.95
N GLY A 45 -19.81 -7.39 -17.84
CA GLY A 45 -21.14 -7.97 -17.76
C GLY A 45 -22.11 -7.11 -18.58
N HIS A 46 -23.42 -7.36 -18.46
CA HIS A 46 -24.42 -6.62 -19.25
C HIS A 46 -24.39 -5.11 -18.97
N GLY A 47 -23.87 -4.68 -17.82
CA GLY A 47 -23.84 -3.27 -17.42
C GLY A 47 -22.76 -2.43 -18.11
N ASN A 48 -21.70 -3.03 -18.64
CA ASN A 48 -20.58 -2.28 -19.23
C ASN A 48 -20.07 -2.85 -20.57
N VAL A 49 -20.50 -4.04 -20.98
CA VAL A 49 -19.98 -4.68 -22.22
C VAL A 49 -20.30 -3.87 -23.47
N ALA A 50 -21.50 -3.28 -23.57
CA ALA A 50 -21.92 -2.47 -24.70
C ALA A 50 -21.50 -0.99 -24.61
N GLY A 51 -21.06 -0.54 -23.44
CA GLY A 51 -20.54 0.80 -23.18
C GLY A 51 -19.01 0.82 -23.15
N ILE A 52 -18.44 0.77 -21.95
CA ILE A 52 -16.97 0.80 -21.75
C ILE A 52 -16.27 -0.33 -22.50
N GLY A 53 -16.83 -1.54 -22.51
CA GLY A 53 -16.25 -2.68 -23.25
C GLY A 53 -16.14 -2.42 -24.74
N GLN A 54 -17.20 -1.89 -25.37
CA GLN A 54 -17.16 -1.50 -26.78
C GLN A 54 -16.15 -0.38 -27.05
N ALA A 55 -16.07 0.61 -26.14
CA ALA A 55 -15.14 1.72 -26.28
C ALA A 55 -13.67 1.26 -26.15
N LEU A 56 -13.38 0.33 -25.25
CA LEU A 56 -12.06 -0.28 -25.11
C LEU A 56 -11.69 -1.14 -26.33
N LEU A 57 -12.63 -1.92 -26.88
CA LEU A 57 -12.39 -2.65 -28.13
C LEU A 57 -12.04 -1.70 -29.28
N GLN A 58 -12.76 -0.60 -29.42
CA GLN A 58 -12.48 0.40 -30.45
C GLN A 58 -11.09 1.05 -30.24
N ASN A 59 -10.73 1.32 -28.99
CA ASN A 59 -9.38 1.81 -28.65
C ASN A 59 -8.30 0.78 -28.96
N GLU A 60 -8.54 -0.51 -28.71
CA GLU A 60 -7.59 -1.59 -29.01
C GLU A 60 -7.31 -1.72 -30.51
N ILE A 61 -8.35 -1.57 -31.34
CA ILE A 61 -8.21 -1.54 -32.81
C ILE A 61 -7.38 -0.33 -33.25
N ALA A 62 -7.68 0.87 -32.74
CA ALA A 62 -6.92 2.08 -33.04
C ALA A 62 -5.46 1.99 -32.53
N ARG A 63 -5.23 1.34 -31.38
CA ARG A 63 -3.89 1.09 -30.86
C ARG A 63 -3.07 0.18 -31.76
N ALA A 64 -3.68 -0.85 -32.34
CA ALA A 64 -3.01 -1.72 -33.32
C ALA A 64 -2.55 -0.95 -34.57
N ASP A 65 -3.26 0.12 -34.92
CA ASP A 65 -2.88 1.05 -36.00
C ASP A 65 -1.90 2.15 -35.53
N GLY A 66 -1.50 2.14 -34.25
CA GLY A 66 -0.54 3.08 -33.67
C GLY A 66 -1.12 4.42 -33.19
N GLU A 67 -2.45 4.58 -33.18
CA GLU A 67 -3.08 5.87 -32.86
C GLU A 67 -3.38 6.09 -31.36
N GLN A 68 -3.61 5.02 -30.58
CA GLN A 68 -3.97 5.13 -29.16
C GLN A 68 -3.31 4.05 -28.29
N GLU A 69 -3.11 4.36 -27.00
CA GLU A 69 -2.46 3.47 -26.06
C GLU A 69 -3.22 3.43 -24.71
N MET A 70 -4.24 2.61 -24.64
CA MET A 70 -4.92 2.22 -23.40
C MET A 70 -4.97 0.69 -23.37
N PRO A 71 -3.89 -0.02 -23.00
CA PRO A 71 -3.87 -1.46 -22.95
C PRO A 71 -4.94 -1.97 -21.98
N TYR A 72 -5.63 -3.05 -22.37
CA TYR A 72 -6.65 -3.69 -21.57
C TYR A 72 -6.15 -5.02 -21.02
N ILE A 73 -6.37 -5.24 -19.74
CA ILE A 73 -6.07 -6.49 -19.03
C ILE A 73 -7.38 -7.04 -18.43
N MET A 74 -7.65 -8.31 -18.65
CA MET A 74 -8.82 -9.00 -18.11
C MET A 74 -8.48 -9.73 -16.80
N PRO A 75 -8.80 -9.16 -15.63
CA PRO A 75 -8.59 -9.81 -14.33
C PRO A 75 -9.64 -10.90 -14.06
N ARG A 76 -9.55 -11.54 -12.89
CA ARG A 76 -10.48 -12.60 -12.47
C ARG A 76 -11.40 -12.17 -11.33
N ASN A 77 -11.06 -11.07 -10.64
CA ASN A 77 -11.83 -10.54 -9.53
C ASN A 77 -11.76 -9.01 -9.49
N GLU A 78 -12.89 -8.36 -9.25
CA GLU A 78 -12.97 -6.89 -9.26
C GLU A 78 -12.22 -6.25 -8.08
N GLN A 79 -12.09 -6.91 -6.95
CA GLN A 79 -11.23 -6.46 -5.87
C GLN A 79 -9.75 -6.57 -6.28
N GLY A 80 -9.36 -7.67 -6.91
CA GLY A 80 -8.00 -7.93 -7.39
C GLY A 80 -7.53 -6.86 -8.39
N GLN A 81 -8.38 -6.44 -9.34
CA GLN A 81 -8.00 -5.38 -10.28
C GLN A 81 -7.71 -4.04 -9.58
N VAL A 82 -8.48 -3.69 -8.54
CA VAL A 82 -8.24 -2.44 -7.80
C VAL A 82 -6.96 -2.53 -6.96
N HIS A 83 -6.66 -3.69 -6.40
CA HIS A 83 -5.39 -3.94 -5.71
C HIS A 83 -4.19 -3.79 -6.66
N ALA A 84 -4.26 -4.36 -7.86
CA ALA A 84 -3.21 -4.21 -8.87
C ALA A 84 -3.04 -2.75 -9.31
N ALA A 85 -4.13 -2.02 -9.54
CA ALA A 85 -4.09 -0.59 -9.86
C ALA A 85 -3.48 0.26 -8.73
N ALA A 86 -3.83 -0.05 -7.47
CA ALA A 86 -3.27 0.62 -6.30
C ALA A 86 -1.77 0.34 -6.14
N ALA A 87 -1.34 -0.90 -6.38
CA ALA A 87 0.07 -1.29 -6.36
C ALA A 87 0.88 -0.58 -7.46
N PHE A 88 0.33 -0.51 -8.66
CA PHE A 88 0.90 0.24 -9.78
C PHE A 88 1.07 1.72 -9.42
N ALA A 89 0.02 2.37 -8.91
CA ALA A 89 0.04 3.77 -8.53
C ALA A 89 1.05 4.07 -7.41
N LYS A 90 1.18 3.16 -6.43
CA LYS A 90 2.19 3.25 -5.37
C LYS A 90 3.61 3.20 -5.94
N THR A 91 3.86 2.25 -6.82
CA THR A 91 5.18 2.00 -7.41
C THR A 91 5.62 3.12 -8.37
N THR A 92 4.66 3.79 -9.01
CA THR A 92 4.91 4.98 -9.87
C THR A 92 4.88 6.30 -9.09
N ASN A 93 5.09 6.27 -7.77
CA ASN A 93 5.09 7.45 -6.90
C ASN A 93 3.84 8.35 -7.07
N ARG A 94 2.66 7.73 -7.29
CA ARG A 94 1.36 8.39 -7.48
C ARG A 94 1.25 9.25 -8.74
N LEU A 95 2.14 9.06 -9.71
CA LEU A 95 2.16 9.85 -10.96
C LEU A 95 1.35 9.20 -12.07
N GLN A 96 1.03 7.91 -11.94
CA GLN A 96 0.26 7.14 -12.89
C GLN A 96 -0.72 6.20 -12.17
N THR A 97 -1.76 5.79 -12.88
CA THR A 97 -2.73 4.80 -12.40
C THR A 97 -3.33 4.00 -13.54
N TYR A 98 -4.08 2.96 -13.20
CA TYR A 98 -5.00 2.25 -14.10
C TYR A 98 -6.43 2.66 -13.81
N MET A 99 -7.29 2.65 -14.83
CA MET A 99 -8.73 2.64 -14.60
C MET A 99 -9.21 1.20 -14.35
N CYS A 100 -10.21 1.06 -13.50
CA CYS A 100 -10.87 -0.22 -13.21
C CYS A 100 -12.35 -0.11 -13.53
N THR A 101 -12.89 -1.05 -14.31
CA THR A 101 -14.33 -1.10 -14.60
C THR A 101 -14.93 -2.45 -14.22
N ALA A 102 -16.18 -2.43 -13.82
CA ALA A 102 -16.95 -3.61 -13.45
C ALA A 102 -18.41 -3.47 -13.88
N SER A 103 -19.09 -4.60 -13.99
CA SER A 103 -20.54 -4.64 -14.22
C SER A 103 -21.32 -4.13 -13.01
N ILE A 104 -22.64 -4.09 -13.12
CA ILE A 104 -23.55 -3.58 -12.08
C ILE A 104 -23.60 -4.54 -10.88
N GLY A 105 -24.01 -4.03 -9.74
CA GLY A 105 -24.36 -4.81 -8.56
C GLY A 105 -23.16 -5.53 -7.95
N PRO A 106 -23.10 -6.88 -7.96
CA PRO A 106 -22.04 -7.62 -7.29
C PRO A 106 -20.65 -7.32 -7.86
N GLY A 107 -20.51 -7.12 -9.18
CA GLY A 107 -19.23 -6.72 -9.77
C GLY A 107 -18.74 -5.36 -9.26
N SER A 108 -19.62 -4.36 -9.24
CA SER A 108 -19.30 -3.05 -8.67
C SER A 108 -18.92 -3.16 -7.18
N LEU A 109 -19.73 -3.84 -6.37
CA LEU A 109 -19.50 -3.95 -4.93
C LEU A 109 -18.19 -4.65 -4.58
N ASN A 110 -17.73 -5.60 -5.39
CA ASN A 110 -16.43 -6.23 -5.18
C ASN A 110 -15.25 -5.23 -5.23
N MET A 111 -15.39 -4.07 -5.88
CA MET A 111 -14.35 -3.04 -5.91
C MET A 111 -14.27 -2.18 -4.64
N VAL A 112 -15.30 -2.19 -3.77
CA VAL A 112 -15.42 -1.27 -2.62
C VAL A 112 -14.25 -1.43 -1.64
N THR A 113 -13.84 -2.65 -1.33
CA THR A 113 -12.67 -2.91 -0.46
C THR A 113 -11.40 -2.32 -1.07
N GLY A 114 -11.18 -2.48 -2.37
CA GLY A 114 -10.04 -1.89 -3.07
C GLY A 114 -10.09 -0.35 -3.09
N ALA A 115 -11.29 0.25 -3.24
CA ALA A 115 -11.47 1.70 -3.13
C ALA A 115 -11.09 2.23 -1.74
N ALA A 116 -11.53 1.54 -0.68
CA ALA A 116 -11.18 1.87 0.69
C ALA A 116 -9.66 1.79 0.93
N LEU A 117 -9.01 0.74 0.42
CA LEU A 117 -7.56 0.58 0.45
C LEU A 117 -6.85 1.75 -0.24
N ALA A 118 -7.25 2.08 -1.47
CA ALA A 118 -6.65 3.17 -2.24
C ALA A 118 -6.81 4.52 -1.52
N THR A 119 -7.99 4.81 -0.97
CA THR A 119 -8.27 6.04 -0.22
C THR A 119 -7.49 6.10 1.10
N THR A 120 -7.43 4.99 1.85
CA THR A 120 -6.68 4.92 3.12
C THR A 120 -5.20 5.13 2.90
N ASN A 121 -4.65 4.56 1.81
CA ASN A 121 -3.23 4.71 1.45
C ASN A 121 -2.96 5.98 0.61
N ARG A 122 -3.98 6.76 0.25
CA ARG A 122 -3.87 7.94 -0.63
C ARG A 122 -3.21 7.61 -1.97
N LEU A 123 -3.68 6.55 -2.60
CA LEU A 123 -3.20 6.10 -3.90
C LEU A 123 -4.22 6.46 -4.98
N PRO A 124 -3.83 7.13 -6.06
CA PRO A 124 -4.75 7.45 -7.15
C PRO A 124 -5.22 6.15 -7.84
N VAL A 125 -6.53 5.92 -7.84
CA VAL A 125 -7.16 4.83 -8.61
C VAL A 125 -8.47 5.34 -9.19
N LEU A 126 -8.68 5.15 -10.48
CA LEU A 126 -9.91 5.53 -11.15
C LEU A 126 -10.85 4.32 -11.27
N LEU A 127 -12.03 4.42 -10.68
CA LEU A 127 -13.06 3.38 -10.70
C LEU A 127 -14.25 3.84 -11.54
N LEU A 128 -14.62 3.03 -12.53
CA LEU A 128 -15.78 3.23 -13.42
C LEU A 128 -16.76 2.06 -13.26
N PRO A 129 -17.42 1.92 -12.09
CA PRO A 129 -18.46 0.91 -11.93
C PRO A 129 -19.66 1.24 -12.80
N SER A 130 -20.29 0.23 -13.38
CA SER A 130 -21.61 0.39 -14.01
C SER A 130 -22.67 0.62 -12.95
N ASP A 131 -23.73 1.35 -13.32
CA ASP A 131 -24.82 1.68 -12.41
C ASP A 131 -26.18 1.30 -13.01
N GLN A 132 -27.20 1.38 -12.19
CA GLN A 132 -28.59 1.16 -12.60
C GLN A 132 -28.98 2.11 -13.74
N PHE A 133 -30.06 1.78 -14.44
CA PHE A 133 -30.59 2.64 -15.48
C PHE A 133 -30.89 4.06 -14.95
N ALA A 134 -30.44 5.09 -15.67
CA ALA A 134 -30.82 6.46 -15.38
C ALA A 134 -32.24 6.79 -15.87
N THR A 135 -32.73 6.06 -16.87
CA THR A 135 -34.02 6.34 -17.55
C THR A 135 -35.20 5.57 -16.98
N ARG A 136 -34.96 4.60 -16.08
CA ARG A 136 -36.03 3.85 -15.41
C ARG A 136 -35.62 3.32 -14.05
N VAL A 137 -36.55 3.14 -13.15
CA VAL A 137 -36.32 2.52 -11.83
C VAL A 137 -36.14 1.01 -11.94
N PRO A 138 -35.37 0.39 -11.03
CA PRO A 138 -35.31 -1.07 -10.87
C PRO A 138 -36.64 -1.64 -10.34
N ASP A 139 -37.36 -2.39 -11.20
CA ASP A 139 -38.71 -2.90 -10.94
C ASP A 139 -38.83 -4.38 -11.36
N PRO A 140 -38.33 -5.33 -10.60
CA PRO A 140 -36.92 -5.51 -10.30
C PRO A 140 -36.10 -5.74 -11.59
N VAL A 141 -34.88 -5.23 -11.63
CA VAL A 141 -33.96 -5.38 -12.77
C VAL A 141 -32.73 -6.17 -12.34
N LEU A 142 -32.21 -7.03 -13.22
CA LEU A 142 -31.06 -7.90 -12.94
C LEU A 142 -29.88 -7.09 -12.39
N GLN A 143 -29.35 -7.53 -11.24
CA GLN A 143 -28.20 -6.94 -10.55
C GLN A 143 -28.37 -5.46 -10.12
N GLN A 144 -29.60 -4.96 -10.10
CA GLN A 144 -29.90 -3.61 -9.58
C GLN A 144 -30.67 -3.73 -8.26
N LEU A 145 -30.36 -2.80 -7.36
CA LEU A 145 -31.01 -2.75 -6.06
C LEU A 145 -32.42 -2.17 -6.21
N GLU A 146 -33.43 -2.90 -5.74
CA GLU A 146 -34.79 -2.39 -5.54
C GLU A 146 -34.92 -1.89 -4.10
N ASP A 147 -34.96 -0.56 -3.93
CA ASP A 147 -35.12 0.05 -2.60
C ASP A 147 -36.50 0.70 -2.49
N PRO A 148 -37.41 0.16 -1.63
CA PRO A 148 -38.75 0.71 -1.47
C PRO A 148 -38.77 2.06 -0.76
N THR A 149 -37.65 2.50 -0.18
CA THR A 149 -37.55 3.75 0.58
C THR A 149 -36.99 4.91 -0.24
N SER A 150 -36.25 4.60 -1.33
CA SER A 150 -35.62 5.60 -2.20
C SER A 150 -35.39 5.04 -3.60
N LEU A 151 -35.89 5.75 -4.61
CA LEU A 151 -35.76 5.33 -6.01
C LEU A 151 -34.44 5.76 -6.67
N ASP A 152 -33.61 6.55 -6.02
CA ASP A 152 -32.33 7.02 -6.53
C ASP A 152 -31.11 6.37 -5.85
N VAL A 153 -31.32 5.50 -4.87
CA VAL A 153 -30.26 4.72 -4.24
C VAL A 153 -29.83 3.57 -5.14
N SER A 154 -28.54 3.43 -5.35
CA SER A 154 -27.94 2.25 -5.99
C SER A 154 -26.86 1.64 -5.10
N VAL A 155 -26.43 0.42 -5.42
CA VAL A 155 -25.31 -0.23 -4.71
C VAL A 155 -24.03 0.61 -4.75
N ASN A 156 -23.86 1.45 -5.78
CA ASN A 156 -22.69 2.30 -5.93
C ASN A 156 -22.61 3.44 -4.91
N ASP A 157 -23.68 3.73 -4.18
CA ASP A 157 -23.61 4.66 -3.05
C ASP A 157 -22.69 4.17 -1.92
N ALA A 158 -22.36 2.86 -1.89
CA ALA A 158 -21.33 2.29 -1.03
C ALA A 158 -19.92 2.85 -1.30
N PHE A 159 -19.66 3.42 -2.47
CA PHE A 159 -18.37 4.07 -2.77
C PHE A 159 -18.23 5.45 -2.14
N ARG A 160 -19.31 6.14 -1.77
CA ARG A 160 -19.25 7.51 -1.24
C ARG A 160 -18.32 7.65 -0.04
N PRO A 161 -18.39 6.82 1.01
CA PRO A 161 -17.50 6.94 2.18
C PRO A 161 -16.06 6.50 1.91
N VAL A 162 -15.80 5.78 0.83
CA VAL A 162 -14.48 5.19 0.52
C VAL A 162 -13.79 5.84 -0.69
N SER A 163 -14.40 6.87 -1.28
CA SER A 163 -13.82 7.62 -2.41
C SER A 163 -13.49 9.06 -2.02
N ARG A 164 -12.43 9.61 -2.59
CA ARG A 164 -12.07 11.03 -2.47
C ARG A 164 -12.90 11.92 -3.38
N PHE A 165 -13.38 11.35 -4.46
CA PHE A 165 -14.37 11.97 -5.34
C PHE A 165 -15.32 10.89 -5.82
N PHE A 166 -16.62 11.17 -5.75
CA PHE A 166 -17.68 10.31 -6.26
C PHE A 166 -18.66 11.14 -7.09
N ASP A 167 -18.98 10.64 -8.28
CA ASP A 167 -20.08 11.18 -9.09
C ASP A 167 -20.85 10.06 -9.80
N ARG A 168 -22.07 10.35 -10.27
CA ARG A 168 -22.92 9.47 -11.06
C ARG A 168 -23.37 10.20 -12.31
N ILE A 169 -23.05 9.67 -13.46
CA ILE A 169 -23.33 10.29 -14.77
C ILE A 169 -24.70 9.88 -15.26
N ASN A 170 -25.73 10.55 -14.79
CA ASN A 170 -27.10 10.31 -15.23
C ASN A 170 -27.43 10.93 -16.60
N ARG A 171 -26.59 11.84 -17.08
CA ARG A 171 -26.72 12.51 -18.37
C ARG A 171 -25.35 12.81 -18.97
N PRO A 172 -25.23 12.75 -20.32
CA PRO A 172 -23.95 12.99 -20.99
C PRO A 172 -23.27 14.31 -20.58
N GLU A 173 -24.05 15.38 -20.38
CA GLU A 173 -23.55 16.72 -20.07
C GLU A 173 -22.77 16.77 -18.73
N GLN A 174 -23.00 15.82 -17.83
CA GLN A 174 -22.28 15.73 -16.54
C GLN A 174 -20.86 15.19 -16.68
N LEU A 175 -20.55 14.51 -17.80
CA LEU A 175 -19.27 13.81 -17.94
C LEU A 175 -18.06 14.75 -17.88
N ILE A 176 -18.11 15.88 -18.57
CA ILE A 176 -16.97 16.81 -18.68
C ILE A 176 -16.52 17.31 -17.29
N PRO A 177 -17.38 17.94 -16.47
CA PRO A 177 -16.98 18.40 -15.15
C PRO A 177 -16.54 17.26 -14.22
N SER A 178 -17.16 16.09 -14.31
CA SER A 178 -16.76 14.92 -13.51
C SER A 178 -15.38 14.39 -13.89
N LEU A 179 -15.06 14.27 -15.17
CA LEU A 179 -13.74 13.85 -15.62
C LEU A 179 -12.64 14.85 -15.21
N LEU A 180 -12.91 16.16 -15.32
CA LEU A 180 -11.95 17.18 -14.91
C LEU A 180 -11.70 17.16 -13.39
N ASN A 181 -12.75 16.97 -12.58
CA ASN A 181 -12.60 16.81 -11.14
C ASN A 181 -11.88 15.49 -10.77
N ALA A 182 -12.15 14.42 -11.48
CA ALA A 182 -11.43 13.16 -11.31
C ALA A 182 -9.92 13.35 -11.49
N MET A 183 -9.51 13.99 -12.60
CA MET A 183 -8.09 14.25 -12.87
C MET A 183 -7.47 15.15 -11.80
N ARG A 184 -8.18 16.18 -11.35
CA ARG A 184 -7.73 17.07 -10.26
C ARG A 184 -7.40 16.27 -8.99
N VAL A 185 -8.29 15.35 -8.59
CA VAL A 185 -8.08 14.55 -7.37
C VAL A 185 -6.99 13.51 -7.57
N LEU A 186 -6.94 12.84 -8.72
CA LEU A 186 -5.91 11.84 -9.02
C LEU A 186 -4.49 12.42 -9.03
N THR A 187 -4.34 13.71 -9.35
CA THR A 187 -3.04 14.39 -9.46
C THR A 187 -2.69 15.28 -8.25
N ASP A 188 -3.57 15.36 -7.24
CA ASP A 188 -3.29 16.16 -6.05
C ASP A 188 -2.44 15.37 -5.04
N PRO A 189 -1.26 15.85 -4.61
CA PRO A 189 -0.38 15.13 -3.71
C PRO A 189 -0.93 14.94 -2.30
N ALA A 190 -1.88 15.81 -1.87
CA ALA A 190 -2.47 15.80 -0.52
C ALA A 190 -3.80 15.03 -0.46
N GLU A 191 -4.67 15.22 -1.48
CA GLU A 191 -6.06 14.75 -1.44
C GLU A 191 -6.31 13.48 -2.29
N THR A 192 -5.31 12.95 -2.97
CA THR A 192 -5.48 11.78 -3.84
C THR A 192 -5.98 10.53 -3.09
N GLY A 193 -6.62 9.65 -3.82
CA GLY A 193 -7.21 8.39 -3.36
C GLY A 193 -8.07 7.79 -4.47
N ALA A 194 -8.99 6.90 -4.11
CA ALA A 194 -9.95 6.37 -5.06
C ALA A 194 -10.87 7.48 -5.58
N VAL A 195 -11.06 7.50 -6.88
CA VAL A 195 -12.02 8.33 -7.60
C VAL A 195 -13.03 7.42 -8.26
N THR A 196 -14.31 7.58 -7.94
CA THR A 196 -15.37 6.75 -8.49
C THR A 196 -16.33 7.58 -9.33
N ILE A 197 -16.48 7.21 -10.61
CA ILE A 197 -17.50 7.76 -11.50
C ILE A 197 -18.44 6.61 -11.89
N ALA A 198 -19.59 6.55 -11.26
CA ALA A 198 -20.60 5.55 -11.53
C ALA A 198 -21.30 5.87 -12.87
N MET A 199 -21.39 4.88 -13.74
CA MET A 199 -21.86 5.04 -15.11
C MET A 199 -23.08 4.17 -15.38
N PRO A 200 -24.31 4.72 -15.32
CA PRO A 200 -25.53 4.00 -15.69
C PRO A 200 -25.42 3.31 -17.05
N GLN A 201 -25.89 2.06 -17.12
CA GLN A 201 -25.64 1.21 -18.29
C GLN A 201 -26.26 1.76 -19.60
N ASP A 202 -27.37 2.47 -19.51
CA ASP A 202 -28.02 3.13 -20.67
C ASP A 202 -27.24 4.39 -21.07
N VAL A 203 -26.80 5.18 -20.12
CA VAL A 203 -26.05 6.42 -20.38
C VAL A 203 -24.69 6.14 -21.01
N GLN A 204 -24.01 5.05 -20.67
CA GLN A 204 -22.75 4.65 -21.32
C GLN A 204 -22.89 4.57 -22.84
N ALA A 205 -24.04 4.09 -23.34
CA ALA A 205 -24.34 3.94 -24.77
C ALA A 205 -25.02 5.16 -25.39
N GLU A 206 -25.39 6.16 -24.58
CA GLU A 206 -26.03 7.39 -25.08
C GLU A 206 -25.06 8.22 -25.91
N VAL A 207 -25.54 8.72 -27.05
CA VAL A 207 -24.74 9.48 -28.01
C VAL A 207 -24.87 10.99 -27.72
N PHE A 208 -23.75 11.70 -27.78
CA PHE A 208 -23.70 13.14 -27.58
C PHE A 208 -22.71 13.80 -28.54
N ASP A 209 -22.89 15.08 -28.83
CA ASP A 209 -21.98 15.86 -29.68
C ASP A 209 -20.94 16.59 -28.80
N TRP A 210 -19.78 15.95 -28.62
CA TRP A 210 -18.71 16.40 -27.73
C TRP A 210 -17.83 17.46 -28.37
N PRO A 211 -17.40 18.51 -27.63
CA PRO A 211 -16.41 19.45 -28.13
C PRO A 211 -15.07 18.74 -28.39
N VAL A 212 -14.46 18.98 -29.53
CA VAL A 212 -13.18 18.31 -29.91
C VAL A 212 -12.02 18.66 -28.96
N GLU A 213 -12.08 19.82 -28.30
CA GLU A 213 -11.11 20.23 -27.28
C GLU A 213 -11.04 19.26 -26.09
N LEU A 214 -12.11 18.55 -25.78
CA LEU A 214 -12.16 17.57 -24.69
C LEU A 214 -11.08 16.50 -24.86
N PHE A 215 -10.78 16.15 -26.10
CA PHE A 215 -9.91 15.03 -26.47
C PHE A 215 -8.47 15.42 -26.77
N ARG A 216 -8.11 16.70 -26.56
CA ARG A 216 -6.71 17.13 -26.71
C ARG A 216 -5.85 16.59 -25.59
N LYS A 217 -4.57 16.36 -25.89
CA LYS A 217 -3.56 16.08 -24.88
C LYS A 217 -3.61 17.14 -23.78
N ARG A 218 -3.71 16.72 -22.53
CA ARG A 218 -3.68 17.60 -21.36
C ARG A 218 -2.66 17.09 -20.36
N VAL A 219 -1.79 17.99 -19.90
CA VAL A 219 -0.77 17.72 -18.90
C VAL A 219 -1.19 18.32 -17.57
N TRP A 220 -1.21 17.48 -16.55
CA TRP A 220 -1.51 17.83 -15.16
C TRP A 220 -0.21 17.94 -14.38
N HIS A 221 0.18 19.15 -13.99
CA HIS A 221 1.41 19.38 -13.23
C HIS A 221 1.18 19.02 -11.76
N VAL A 222 1.87 17.99 -11.27
CA VAL A 222 1.82 17.56 -9.88
C VAL A 222 2.67 18.50 -9.04
N ARG A 223 1.99 19.28 -8.18
CA ARG A 223 2.59 20.38 -7.43
C ARG A 223 3.58 19.90 -6.37
N ARG A 224 4.62 20.71 -6.12
CA ARG A 224 5.50 20.65 -4.95
C ARG A 224 5.28 21.90 -4.09
N PRO A 225 4.41 21.87 -3.06
CA PRO A 225 4.28 23.00 -2.14
C PRO A 225 5.61 23.27 -1.44
N VAL A 226 6.07 24.52 -1.48
CA VAL A 226 7.27 24.97 -0.77
C VAL A 226 6.92 25.33 0.68
N PRO A 227 7.85 25.17 1.65
CA PRO A 227 7.58 25.53 3.04
C PRO A 227 7.40 27.05 3.20
N GLU A 228 6.46 27.45 4.06
CA GLU A 228 6.33 28.83 4.49
C GLU A 228 7.60 29.25 5.26
N PRO A 229 8.25 30.38 4.91
CA PRO A 229 9.52 30.76 5.53
C PRO A 229 9.45 30.86 7.07
N ALA A 230 8.39 31.46 7.62
CA ALA A 230 8.23 31.59 9.06
C ALA A 230 8.05 30.23 9.79
N ALA A 231 7.35 29.26 9.18
CA ALA A 231 7.22 27.92 9.71
C ALA A 231 8.57 27.17 9.68
N LEU A 232 9.32 27.33 8.57
CA LEU A 232 10.67 26.76 8.46
C LEU A 232 11.63 27.34 9.51
N GLU A 233 11.61 28.65 9.74
CA GLU A 233 12.42 29.31 10.78
C GLU A 233 12.13 28.76 12.18
N ARG A 234 10.84 28.57 12.54
CA ARG A 234 10.46 27.97 13.83
C ARG A 234 10.90 26.50 13.94
N ALA A 235 10.75 25.73 12.87
CA ALA A 235 11.24 24.35 12.82
C ALA A 235 12.76 24.28 13.01
N VAL A 236 13.53 25.11 12.30
CA VAL A 236 15.00 25.21 12.44
C VAL A 236 15.40 25.58 13.87
N ALA A 237 14.70 26.53 14.52
CA ALA A 237 14.95 26.91 15.90
C ALA A 237 14.75 25.73 16.87
N LEU A 238 13.68 24.93 16.67
CA LEU A 238 13.44 23.73 17.46
C LEU A 238 14.52 22.67 17.25
N ILE A 239 14.94 22.45 16.01
CA ILE A 239 16.00 21.48 15.69
C ILE A 239 17.33 21.87 16.33
N LYS A 240 17.72 23.15 16.21
CA LYS A 240 18.97 23.65 16.81
C LYS A 240 18.96 23.62 18.34
N ALA A 241 17.81 23.67 18.98
CA ALA A 241 17.64 23.59 20.42
C ALA A 241 17.61 22.15 20.96
N ALA A 242 17.32 21.17 20.11
CA ALA A 242 17.18 19.78 20.50
C ALA A 242 18.57 19.15 20.78
N LYS A 243 18.62 18.29 21.80
CA LYS A 243 19.81 17.50 22.14
C LYS A 243 19.77 16.11 21.52
N ARG A 244 18.58 15.57 21.30
CA ARG A 244 18.32 14.22 20.81
C ARG A 244 17.23 14.23 19.72
N PRO A 245 17.44 14.96 18.60
CA PRO A 245 16.47 14.96 17.51
C PRO A 245 16.45 13.61 16.80
N LEU A 246 15.27 13.19 16.32
CA LEU A 246 15.07 12.00 15.50
C LEU A 246 14.18 12.36 14.31
N ILE A 247 14.61 12.01 13.11
CA ILE A 247 13.75 12.04 11.92
C ILE A 247 12.97 10.73 11.85
N ILE A 248 11.65 10.81 11.60
CA ILE A 248 10.81 9.66 11.27
C ILE A 248 10.35 9.81 9.82
N ALA A 249 10.94 9.00 8.93
CA ALA A 249 10.60 8.98 7.52
C ALA A 249 9.35 8.13 7.27
N GLY A 250 8.33 8.73 6.67
CA GLY A 250 7.12 8.06 6.21
C GLY A 250 7.08 7.89 4.70
N GLY A 251 6.01 7.26 4.20
CA GLY A 251 5.81 7.03 2.76
C GLY A 251 5.78 8.31 1.91
N GLY A 252 5.41 9.46 2.50
CA GLY A 252 5.45 10.75 1.82
C GLY A 252 6.86 11.16 1.37
N THR A 253 7.91 10.74 2.08
CA THR A 253 9.30 10.94 1.68
C THR A 253 9.59 10.23 0.36
N ILE A 254 9.15 8.98 0.22
CA ILE A 254 9.33 8.17 -1.00
C ILE A 254 8.51 8.76 -2.15
N TYR A 255 7.22 9.06 -1.92
CA TYR A 255 6.36 9.63 -2.96
C TYR A 255 6.81 11.00 -3.46
N ALA A 256 7.46 11.79 -2.60
CA ALA A 256 8.10 13.04 -3.00
C ALA A 256 9.39 12.84 -3.80
N GLY A 257 9.96 11.62 -3.84
CA GLY A 257 11.29 11.37 -4.39
C GLY A 257 12.38 12.10 -3.59
N ALA A 258 12.22 12.19 -2.25
CA ALA A 258 13.03 13.01 -1.36
C ALA A 258 14.13 12.23 -0.62
N SER A 259 14.44 11.01 -1.05
CA SER A 259 15.42 10.14 -0.38
C SER A 259 16.84 10.69 -0.45
N GLU A 260 17.21 11.37 -1.54
CA GLU A 260 18.52 12.02 -1.69
C GLU A 260 18.67 13.20 -0.72
N GLU A 261 17.65 14.07 -0.64
CA GLU A 261 17.62 15.22 0.25
C GLU A 261 17.61 14.76 1.73
N LEU A 262 16.89 13.67 2.06
CA LEU A 262 16.91 13.06 3.39
C LEU A 262 18.31 12.57 3.74
N ARG A 263 18.96 11.86 2.82
CA ARG A 263 20.32 11.33 2.99
C ARG A 263 21.34 12.44 3.16
N ALA A 264 21.24 13.49 2.33
CA ALA A 264 22.11 14.67 2.42
C ALA A 264 21.98 15.38 3.78
N LEU A 265 20.74 15.62 4.22
CA LEU A 265 20.45 16.23 5.54
C LEU A 265 21.00 15.37 6.68
N ALA A 266 20.72 14.07 6.69
CA ALA A 266 21.17 13.14 7.71
C ALA A 266 22.71 13.05 7.76
N THR A 267 23.39 13.04 6.62
CA THR A 267 24.86 13.05 6.52
C THR A 267 25.46 14.34 7.09
N ALA A 268 24.90 15.49 6.72
CA ALA A 268 25.41 16.80 7.16
C ALA A 268 25.22 17.01 8.66
N THR A 269 24.05 16.67 9.19
CA THR A 269 23.65 16.94 10.58
C THR A 269 23.98 15.83 11.56
N GLY A 270 24.10 14.60 11.10
CA GLY A 270 24.22 13.40 11.94
C GLY A 270 22.91 13.02 12.66
N ILE A 271 21.78 13.66 12.35
CA ILE A 271 20.48 13.31 12.93
C ILE A 271 20.09 11.89 12.51
N PRO A 272 19.71 11.01 13.46
CA PRO A 272 19.27 9.66 13.12
C PRO A 272 17.93 9.66 12.38
N VAL A 273 17.72 8.64 11.55
CA VAL A 273 16.51 8.45 10.76
C VAL A 273 15.92 7.08 11.07
N GLY A 274 14.74 7.06 11.65
CA GLY A 274 13.90 5.88 11.78
C GLY A 274 12.86 5.82 10.66
N ASP A 275 12.46 4.63 10.26
CA ASP A 275 11.44 4.43 9.25
C ASP A 275 10.10 3.95 9.83
N THR A 276 9.01 4.29 9.13
CA THR A 276 7.70 3.68 9.33
C THR A 276 7.51 2.54 8.33
N GLN A 277 6.46 1.73 8.46
CA GLN A 277 6.11 0.70 7.47
C GLN A 277 6.15 1.24 6.02
N ALA A 278 5.48 2.36 5.77
CA ALA A 278 5.41 2.93 4.44
C ALA A 278 6.66 3.75 4.04
N GLY A 279 7.51 4.07 5.00
CA GLY A 279 8.74 4.85 4.79
C GLY A 279 10.00 3.99 4.69
N LYS A 280 9.87 2.66 4.85
CA LYS A 280 11.02 1.77 4.77
C LYS A 280 11.68 1.84 3.38
N GLY A 281 13.01 2.08 3.37
CA GLY A 281 13.77 2.38 2.16
C GLY A 281 13.93 3.88 1.87
N ALA A 282 13.23 4.79 2.57
CA ALA A 282 13.47 6.23 2.39
C ALA A 282 14.92 6.64 2.68
N ILE A 283 15.56 5.91 3.58
CA ILE A 283 17.02 5.92 3.79
C ILE A 283 17.54 4.48 3.67
N ASN A 284 18.70 4.30 3.03
CA ASN A 284 19.32 2.98 2.90
C ASN A 284 19.72 2.45 4.28
N PHE A 285 19.56 1.14 4.52
CA PHE A 285 19.86 0.53 5.82
C PHE A 285 21.31 0.71 6.26
N ASP A 286 22.27 0.78 5.33
CA ASP A 286 23.71 0.93 5.59
C ASP A 286 24.14 2.37 5.90
N HIS A 287 23.27 3.38 5.64
CA HIS A 287 23.60 4.77 5.96
C HIS A 287 23.88 4.93 7.46
N PRO A 288 24.95 5.64 7.88
CA PRO A 288 25.34 5.76 9.29
C PRO A 288 24.22 6.23 10.23
N SER A 289 23.33 7.10 9.75
CA SER A 289 22.20 7.62 10.52
C SER A 289 20.95 6.71 10.50
N ALA A 290 20.89 5.63 9.73
CA ALA A 290 19.73 4.76 9.69
C ALA A 290 19.64 3.92 10.97
N VAL A 291 18.53 4.01 11.70
CA VAL A 291 18.32 3.30 12.98
C VAL A 291 17.18 2.26 12.91
N GLY A 292 16.64 1.99 11.70
CA GLY A 292 15.62 0.98 11.48
C GLY A 292 14.20 1.43 11.85
N GLY A 293 13.30 0.46 11.95
CA GLY A 293 11.87 0.69 12.14
C GLY A 293 11.49 1.24 13.50
N VAL A 294 10.52 2.16 13.53
CA VAL A 294 9.96 2.76 14.77
C VAL A 294 8.50 2.33 14.95
N GLY A 295 8.12 2.06 16.18
CA GLY A 295 6.76 1.78 16.62
C GLY A 295 6.49 0.30 16.95
N SER A 296 5.22 -0.11 16.92
CA SER A 296 4.78 -1.44 17.37
C SER A 296 5.48 -2.60 16.64
N THR A 297 5.81 -2.42 15.38
CA THR A 297 6.54 -3.39 14.55
C THR A 297 7.97 -2.94 14.23
N GLY A 298 8.48 -1.98 14.99
CA GLY A 298 9.85 -1.48 14.86
C GLY A 298 10.91 -2.45 15.41
N CYS A 299 12.14 -1.99 15.45
CA CYS A 299 13.27 -2.69 16.04
C CYS A 299 13.77 -2.00 17.33
N ASP A 300 14.58 -2.68 18.13
CA ASP A 300 15.14 -2.13 19.36
C ASP A 300 15.82 -0.78 19.13
N SER A 301 16.67 -0.67 18.12
CA SER A 301 17.41 0.54 17.80
C SER A 301 16.49 1.74 17.55
N GLY A 302 15.55 1.60 16.59
CA GLY A 302 14.60 2.65 16.27
C GLY A 302 13.76 3.07 17.47
N ASN A 303 13.27 2.09 18.24
CA ASN A 303 12.42 2.33 19.40
C ASN A 303 13.19 2.93 20.59
N HIS A 304 14.42 2.49 20.88
CA HIS A 304 15.23 3.07 21.95
C HIS A 304 15.61 4.53 21.69
N ILE A 305 15.98 4.85 20.44
CA ILE A 305 16.26 6.24 20.05
C ILE A 305 14.98 7.08 20.14
N ALA A 306 13.84 6.55 19.65
CA ALA A 306 12.56 7.27 19.68
C ALA A 306 12.06 7.54 21.10
N ASP A 307 12.24 6.60 22.04
CA ASP A 307 11.82 6.75 23.44
C ASP A 307 12.56 7.86 24.19
N LYS A 308 13.82 8.12 23.81
CA LYS A 308 14.69 9.11 24.44
C LYS A 308 14.71 10.46 23.72
N ALA A 309 14.15 10.55 22.51
CA ALA A 309 14.16 11.76 21.71
C ALA A 309 13.45 12.93 22.40
N ASP A 310 14.02 14.12 22.33
CA ASP A 310 13.41 15.37 22.79
C ASP A 310 12.77 16.17 21.65
N LEU A 311 13.06 15.78 20.39
CA LEU A 311 12.41 16.30 19.20
C LEU A 311 12.21 15.19 18.17
N ILE A 312 10.99 15.05 17.70
CA ILE A 312 10.62 14.18 16.56
C ILE A 312 10.38 15.07 15.33
N ILE A 313 11.08 14.77 14.24
CA ILE A 313 10.92 15.44 12.96
C ILE A 313 10.22 14.46 12.02
N GLY A 314 8.90 14.54 11.92
CA GLY A 314 8.12 13.68 11.01
C GLY A 314 8.21 14.18 9.59
N VAL A 315 8.68 13.34 8.67
CA VAL A 315 8.76 13.66 7.23
C VAL A 315 7.84 12.74 6.45
N GLY A 316 6.75 13.28 5.93
CA GLY A 316 5.80 12.51 5.14
C GLY A 316 5.14 11.34 5.90
N THR A 317 5.12 11.38 7.21
CA THR A 317 4.45 10.40 8.08
C THR A 317 3.09 10.88 8.52
N ARG A 318 2.19 9.94 8.84
CA ARG A 318 0.84 10.22 9.34
C ARG A 318 0.69 9.90 10.84
N TYR A 319 1.74 9.45 11.50
CA TYR A 319 1.72 8.98 12.88
C TYR A 319 0.59 7.96 13.11
N SER A 320 0.64 6.86 12.34
CA SER A 320 -0.30 5.75 12.52
C SER A 320 -0.19 5.18 13.93
N ASP A 321 -1.19 4.43 14.33
CA ASP A 321 -1.22 3.72 15.60
C ASP A 321 0.04 2.86 15.81
N PHE A 322 0.50 2.19 14.74
CA PHE A 322 1.75 1.42 14.77
C PHE A 322 2.99 2.29 14.98
N THR A 323 3.12 3.43 14.29
CA THR A 323 4.27 4.32 14.44
C THR A 323 4.38 4.92 15.85
N THR A 324 3.24 5.17 16.49
CA THR A 324 3.19 5.73 17.85
C THR A 324 3.12 4.65 18.94
N ALA A 325 3.18 3.37 18.57
CA ALA A 325 2.93 2.25 19.48
C ALA A 325 1.69 2.50 20.34
N SER A 326 0.56 2.81 19.68
CA SER A 326 -0.71 3.18 20.31
C SER A 326 -0.55 4.30 21.35
N LYS A 327 0.25 5.32 21.05
CA LYS A 327 0.55 6.47 21.93
C LYS A 327 1.38 6.12 23.18
N THR A 328 2.14 5.02 23.14
CA THR A 328 3.08 4.65 24.21
C THR A 328 4.57 4.85 23.83
N GLN A 329 4.83 5.17 22.54
CA GLN A 329 6.17 5.54 22.06
C GLN A 329 6.52 6.98 22.48
N PHE A 330 7.76 7.43 22.24
CA PHE A 330 8.23 8.79 22.54
C PHE A 330 8.11 9.13 24.03
N LYS A 331 8.74 8.31 24.87
CA LYS A 331 8.54 8.33 26.35
C LYS A 331 9.11 9.57 27.05
N ASN A 332 9.96 10.36 26.38
CA ASN A 332 10.46 11.61 26.95
C ASN A 332 9.26 12.55 27.23
N PRO A 333 9.07 13.02 28.48
CA PRO A 333 7.93 13.88 28.83
C PRO A 333 7.97 15.26 28.13
N ASP A 334 9.15 15.71 27.73
CA ASP A 334 9.38 17.01 27.09
C ASP A 334 9.50 16.93 25.56
N VAL A 335 9.16 15.78 24.96
CA VAL A 335 9.25 15.57 23.52
C VAL A 335 8.40 16.59 22.76
N LYS A 336 9.01 17.21 21.74
CA LYS A 336 8.34 18.12 20.79
C LYS A 336 8.29 17.51 19.41
N PHE A 337 7.44 18.08 18.55
CA PHE A 337 7.26 17.58 17.18
C PHE A 337 7.39 18.72 16.17
N VAL A 338 8.05 18.42 15.05
CA VAL A 338 8.05 19.19 13.81
C VAL A 338 7.54 18.27 12.73
N ASN A 339 6.46 18.63 12.02
CA ASN A 339 5.86 17.76 11.02
C ASN A 339 5.91 18.39 9.63
N ILE A 340 6.66 17.79 8.73
CA ILE A 340 6.72 18.10 7.30
C ILE A 340 5.74 17.20 6.58
N ASN A 341 4.66 17.78 6.04
CA ASN A 341 3.65 17.02 5.30
C ASN A 341 2.94 17.91 4.28
N VAL A 342 2.54 17.34 3.13
CA VAL A 342 1.78 18.06 2.10
C VAL A 342 0.35 18.40 2.52
N THR A 343 -0.18 17.73 3.55
CA THR A 343 -1.52 17.98 4.09
C THR A 343 -1.47 18.60 5.47
N PRO A 344 -2.16 19.72 5.71
CA PRO A 344 -2.29 20.34 7.02
C PRO A 344 -2.85 19.38 8.08
N PHE A 345 -3.75 18.47 7.67
CA PHE A 345 -4.36 17.47 8.56
C PHE A 345 -3.32 16.57 9.26
N ASP A 346 -2.30 16.10 8.52
CA ASP A 346 -1.26 15.28 9.12
C ASP A 346 -0.14 16.12 9.75
N ALA A 347 0.15 17.29 9.20
CA ALA A 347 1.14 18.20 9.77
C ALA A 347 0.75 18.67 11.19
N ALA A 348 -0.54 18.83 11.48
CA ALA A 348 -1.04 19.28 12.78
C ALA A 348 -1.03 18.20 13.88
N LYS A 349 -0.78 16.94 13.54
CA LYS A 349 -0.80 15.86 14.54
C LYS A 349 0.30 16.05 15.59
N GLU A 350 0.05 15.51 16.77
CA GLU A 350 0.97 15.51 17.91
C GLU A 350 1.35 16.92 18.40
N SER A 351 0.47 17.91 18.22
CA SER A 351 0.67 19.33 18.56
C SER A 351 1.95 19.92 17.96
N ALA A 352 2.35 19.46 16.78
CA ALA A 352 3.62 19.78 16.16
C ALA A 352 3.70 21.23 15.63
N GLU A 353 4.93 21.73 15.52
CA GLU A 353 5.22 22.83 14.58
C GLU A 353 5.00 22.32 13.16
N MET A 354 4.06 22.95 12.46
CA MET A 354 3.59 22.51 11.14
C MET A 354 4.47 23.10 10.02
N VAL A 355 5.05 22.24 9.20
CA VAL A 355 5.69 22.63 7.94
C VAL A 355 4.89 21.99 6.80
N VAL A 356 3.88 22.70 6.30
CA VAL A 356 3.01 22.22 5.22
C VAL A 356 3.73 22.38 3.89
N ALA A 357 4.40 21.33 3.44
CA ALA A 357 5.25 21.35 2.25
C ALA A 357 5.46 19.95 1.65
N ASP A 358 5.93 19.91 0.40
CA ASP A 358 6.53 18.74 -0.19
C ASP A 358 7.81 18.36 0.57
N ALA A 359 8.03 17.06 0.80
CA ALA A 359 9.17 16.59 1.61
C ALA A 359 10.51 16.96 0.96
N ARG A 360 10.63 16.90 -0.38
CA ARG A 360 11.86 17.25 -1.08
C ARG A 360 12.22 18.72 -0.89
N GLU A 361 11.24 19.61 -1.11
CA GLU A 361 11.42 21.06 -0.98
C GLU A 361 11.77 21.45 0.47
N ALA A 362 11.09 20.84 1.45
CA ALA A 362 11.34 21.13 2.85
C ALA A 362 12.70 20.59 3.33
N LEU A 363 13.08 19.37 2.93
CA LEU A 363 14.39 18.79 3.31
C LEU A 363 15.56 19.56 2.69
N ALA A 364 15.44 20.01 1.43
CA ALA A 364 16.44 20.87 0.79
C ALA A 364 16.59 22.20 1.54
N ALA A 365 15.49 22.87 1.89
CA ALA A 365 15.52 24.10 2.65
C ALA A 365 16.08 23.92 4.08
N LEU A 366 15.76 22.80 4.73
CA LEU A 366 16.34 22.45 6.04
C LEU A 366 17.85 22.19 5.94
N ALA A 367 18.33 21.50 4.90
CA ALA A 367 19.75 21.24 4.72
C ALA A 367 20.56 22.56 4.57
N GLU A 368 20.01 23.54 3.86
CA GLU A 368 20.61 24.88 3.75
C GLU A 368 20.62 25.60 5.11
N ALA A 369 19.48 25.64 5.83
CA ALA A 369 19.34 26.36 7.09
C ALA A 369 20.10 25.70 8.27
N LEU A 370 20.45 24.43 8.16
CA LEU A 370 21.17 23.63 9.15
C LEU A 370 22.63 23.35 8.76
N ALA A 371 23.19 24.07 7.79
CA ALA A 371 24.54 23.83 7.31
C ALA A 371 25.63 23.86 8.41
N ASP A 372 25.41 24.65 9.48
CA ASP A 372 26.30 24.78 10.62
C ASP A 372 25.92 23.87 11.81
N TYR A 373 24.86 23.04 11.66
CA TYR A 373 24.34 22.22 12.74
C TYR A 373 24.85 20.79 12.63
N ARG A 374 25.25 20.23 13.78
CA ARG A 374 25.52 18.80 13.91
C ARG A 374 25.15 18.34 15.31
N VAL A 375 24.63 17.12 15.42
CA VAL A 375 24.35 16.49 16.72
C VAL A 375 25.65 16.32 17.54
N GLU A 376 25.52 16.29 18.86
CA GLU A 376 26.66 16.12 19.76
C GLU A 376 27.35 14.75 19.58
N ALA A 377 28.67 14.69 19.77
CA ALA A 377 29.47 13.48 19.59
C ALA A 377 28.95 12.28 20.42
N ALA A 378 28.57 12.51 21.66
CA ALA A 378 28.02 11.47 22.53
C ALA A 378 26.71 10.87 21.99
N TYR A 379 25.88 11.68 21.33
CA TYR A 379 24.67 11.18 20.70
C TYR A 379 24.99 10.39 19.41
N SER A 380 25.97 10.82 18.63
CA SER A 380 26.48 10.07 17.47
C SER A 380 27.02 8.69 17.85
N GLU A 381 27.75 8.60 18.99
CA GLU A 381 28.25 7.32 19.52
C GLU A 381 27.09 6.38 19.91
N GLU A 382 26.05 6.91 20.55
CA GLU A 382 24.86 6.14 20.92
C GLU A 382 24.13 5.63 19.67
N ILE A 383 23.91 6.49 18.66
CA ILE A 383 23.27 6.11 17.38
C ILE A 383 24.03 4.95 16.74
N THR A 384 25.35 5.04 16.70
CA THR A 384 26.21 3.99 16.16
C THR A 384 26.05 2.67 16.92
N ALA A 385 26.06 2.73 18.26
CA ALA A 385 25.92 1.55 19.11
C ALA A 385 24.55 0.87 18.94
N GLU A 386 23.46 1.64 18.88
CA GLU A 386 22.11 1.12 18.67
C GLU A 386 21.97 0.51 17.28
N LYS A 387 22.51 1.15 16.23
CA LYS A 387 22.54 0.60 14.88
C LYS A 387 23.29 -0.73 14.80
N ASP A 388 24.50 -0.79 15.39
CA ASP A 388 25.29 -2.02 15.40
C ASP A 388 24.58 -3.17 16.13
N ALA A 389 23.84 -2.85 17.20
CA ALA A 389 23.03 -3.82 17.92
C ALA A 389 21.88 -4.35 17.04
N TRP A 390 21.20 -3.47 16.30
CA TRP A 390 20.15 -3.85 15.34
C TRP A 390 20.68 -4.75 14.24
N LEU A 391 21.79 -4.38 13.59
CA LEU A 391 22.39 -5.18 12.51
C LEU A 391 22.78 -6.59 13.03
N LYS A 392 23.36 -6.69 14.22
CA LYS A 392 23.68 -7.97 14.85
C LYS A 392 22.45 -8.79 15.19
N ALA A 393 21.36 -8.16 15.62
CA ALA A 393 20.10 -8.83 15.91
C ALA A 393 19.45 -9.36 14.62
N THR A 394 19.46 -8.56 13.54
CA THR A 394 18.99 -8.94 12.22
C THR A 394 19.75 -10.16 11.69
N GLU A 395 21.07 -10.11 11.74
CA GLU A 395 21.93 -11.22 11.29
C GLU A 395 21.63 -12.53 12.05
N ARG A 396 21.41 -12.44 13.37
CA ARG A 396 20.99 -13.62 14.15
C ARG A 396 19.64 -14.16 13.72
N CYS A 397 18.65 -13.29 13.41
CA CYS A 397 17.33 -13.72 12.95
C CYS A 397 17.36 -14.34 11.56
N TYR A 398 18.30 -13.95 10.73
CA TYR A 398 18.50 -14.48 9.39
C TYR A 398 19.19 -15.85 9.37
N HIS A 399 19.92 -16.19 10.44
CA HIS A 399 20.75 -17.42 10.53
C HIS A 399 20.50 -18.16 11.85
N LEU A 400 19.25 -18.53 12.11
CA LEU A 400 18.85 -19.22 13.35
C LEU A 400 19.22 -20.70 13.35
N ASP A 401 19.34 -21.32 12.17
CA ASP A 401 19.41 -22.79 12.00
C ASP A 401 18.24 -23.49 12.72
N HIS A 402 17.05 -22.90 12.55
CA HIS A 402 15.83 -23.35 13.22
C HIS A 402 15.30 -24.65 12.61
N GLY A 403 14.83 -25.56 13.44
CA GLY A 403 14.35 -26.86 12.97
C GLY A 403 13.29 -27.50 13.87
N PRO A 404 12.52 -28.44 13.33
CA PRO A 404 12.68 -29.14 12.03
C PRO A 404 12.24 -28.35 10.81
N LEU A 405 11.35 -27.37 10.96
CA LEU A 405 10.94 -26.45 9.90
C LEU A 405 11.71 -25.12 10.07
N PRO A 406 12.09 -24.44 8.98
CA PRO A 406 12.74 -23.14 9.07
C PRO A 406 11.82 -22.09 9.68
N ALA A 407 12.42 -21.07 10.32
CA ALA A 407 11.69 -19.87 10.71
C ALA A 407 11.44 -18.98 9.49
N GLN A 408 10.32 -18.21 9.50
CA GLN A 408 10.04 -17.28 8.40
C GLN A 408 11.13 -16.21 8.25
N THR A 409 11.80 -15.82 9.35
CA THR A 409 12.88 -14.83 9.34
C THR A 409 14.12 -15.29 8.57
N GLU A 410 14.38 -16.60 8.52
CA GLU A 410 15.48 -17.18 7.72
C GLU A 410 15.17 -17.12 6.22
N VAL A 411 13.89 -17.26 5.83
CA VAL A 411 13.46 -17.05 4.44
C VAL A 411 13.66 -15.58 4.06
N PHE A 412 13.36 -14.64 4.96
CA PHE A 412 13.61 -13.20 4.72
C PHE A 412 15.11 -12.89 4.58
N GLY A 413 15.94 -13.51 5.40
CA GLY A 413 17.40 -13.41 5.28
C GLY A 413 17.90 -13.89 3.92
N ALA A 414 17.45 -15.07 3.49
CA ALA A 414 17.80 -15.62 2.20
C ALA A 414 17.35 -14.71 1.03
N LEU A 415 16.16 -14.12 1.10
CA LEU A 415 15.69 -13.16 0.11
C LEU A 415 16.51 -11.87 0.12
N ASN A 416 16.80 -11.32 1.30
CA ASN A 416 17.57 -10.09 1.43
C ASN A 416 19.00 -10.22 0.92
N GLU A 417 19.60 -11.41 1.01
CA GLU A 417 20.90 -11.75 0.42
C GLU A 417 20.86 -11.88 -1.12
N LEU A 418 19.77 -12.45 -1.67
CA LEU A 418 19.68 -12.82 -3.08
C LEU A 418 19.16 -11.69 -3.97
N MET A 419 18.24 -10.87 -3.44
CA MET A 419 17.60 -9.79 -4.20
C MET A 419 18.57 -8.63 -4.47
N GLY A 420 18.49 -8.08 -5.67
CA GLY A 420 19.23 -6.89 -6.07
C GLY A 420 18.65 -5.59 -5.48
N GLU A 421 19.34 -4.50 -5.67
CA GLU A 421 18.94 -3.16 -5.18
C GLU A 421 17.65 -2.66 -5.84
N GLU A 422 17.47 -2.98 -7.12
CA GLU A 422 16.31 -2.55 -7.92
C GLU A 422 15.12 -3.52 -7.83
N ASP A 423 15.28 -4.68 -7.20
CA ASP A 423 14.22 -5.66 -7.03
C ASP A 423 13.19 -5.19 -6.01
N VAL A 424 11.98 -5.73 -6.07
CA VAL A 424 10.87 -5.32 -5.20
C VAL A 424 10.34 -6.50 -4.41
N VAL A 425 10.38 -6.40 -3.07
CA VAL A 425 9.69 -7.32 -2.17
C VAL A 425 8.32 -6.77 -1.80
N ILE A 426 7.27 -7.58 -1.97
CA ILE A 426 5.88 -7.22 -1.67
C ILE A 426 5.40 -8.01 -0.46
N ASN A 427 4.71 -7.30 0.43
CA ASN A 427 3.98 -7.89 1.56
C ASN A 427 2.78 -7.01 1.94
N ALA A 428 1.81 -7.54 2.68
CA ALA A 428 0.67 -6.74 3.12
C ALA A 428 0.18 -7.13 4.51
N ALA A 429 -0.41 -8.32 4.67
CA ALA A 429 -1.07 -8.71 5.90
C ALA A 429 -0.34 -9.86 6.61
N GLY A 430 -0.67 -10.10 7.87
CA GLY A 430 -0.12 -11.19 8.67
C GLY A 430 1.09 -10.77 9.52
N SER A 431 1.98 -11.73 9.83
CA SER A 431 3.21 -11.49 10.59
C SER A 431 4.31 -10.82 9.76
N MET A 432 4.28 -11.05 8.46
CA MET A 432 5.34 -10.62 7.53
C MET A 432 5.63 -9.13 7.55
N PRO A 433 4.65 -8.20 7.50
CA PRO A 433 4.96 -6.78 7.58
C PRO A 433 5.64 -6.37 8.88
N GLY A 434 5.28 -7.01 10.00
CA GLY A 434 5.91 -6.76 11.29
C GLY A 434 7.38 -7.14 11.29
N ASP A 435 7.66 -8.39 10.95
CA ASP A 435 9.01 -8.93 10.94
C ASP A 435 9.89 -8.25 9.88
N LEU A 436 9.33 -7.97 8.70
CA LEU A 436 10.05 -7.28 7.63
C LEU A 436 10.34 -5.81 7.98
N GLN A 437 9.46 -5.09 8.70
CA GLN A 437 9.82 -3.75 9.15
C GLN A 437 11.02 -3.79 10.09
N ALA A 438 11.07 -4.75 11.01
CA ALA A 438 12.18 -4.88 11.96
C ALA A 438 13.49 -5.29 11.28
N LEU A 439 13.43 -6.21 10.29
CA LEU A 439 14.60 -6.93 9.80
C LEU A 439 15.04 -6.55 8.38
N TRP A 440 14.11 -6.14 7.47
CA TRP A 440 14.45 -5.93 6.07
C TRP A 440 15.46 -4.78 5.88
N GLN A 441 16.58 -5.10 5.27
CA GLN A 441 17.67 -4.18 4.96
C GLN A 441 17.43 -3.58 3.57
N ALA A 442 16.57 -2.55 3.50
CA ALA A 442 16.23 -1.90 2.24
C ALA A 442 17.41 -1.06 1.70
N ARG A 443 17.72 -1.25 0.41
CA ARG A 443 18.84 -0.60 -0.30
C ARG A 443 18.37 0.53 -1.22
N SER A 444 17.08 0.58 -1.53
CA SER A 444 16.49 1.65 -2.35
C SER A 444 15.06 1.99 -1.92
N PRO A 445 14.54 3.18 -2.29
CA PRO A 445 13.22 3.65 -1.83
C PRO A 445 12.04 2.80 -2.28
N LEU A 446 12.14 2.10 -3.41
CA LEU A 446 11.06 1.30 -3.98
C LEU A 446 11.26 -0.21 -3.80
N GLN A 447 12.31 -0.63 -3.11
CA GLN A 447 12.60 -2.04 -2.88
C GLN A 447 11.58 -2.70 -1.95
N TYR A 448 11.01 -1.96 -1.00
CA TYR A 448 10.04 -2.47 -0.03
C TYR A 448 8.62 -1.98 -0.35
N HIS A 449 7.77 -2.87 -0.83
CA HIS A 449 6.39 -2.57 -1.14
C HIS A 449 5.45 -3.18 -0.10
N VAL A 450 4.78 -2.36 0.67
CA VAL A 450 3.83 -2.79 1.70
C VAL A 450 2.48 -2.11 1.55
N GLU A 451 1.40 -2.86 1.71
CA GLU A 451 0.07 -2.34 1.99
C GLU A 451 -0.26 -2.64 3.46
N TYR A 452 -0.16 -1.66 4.30
CA TYR A 452 -0.30 -1.84 5.74
C TYR A 452 -1.36 -0.95 6.40
N ALA A 453 -1.68 0.19 5.81
CA ALA A 453 -2.61 1.14 6.41
C ALA A 453 -4.05 0.61 6.44
N PHE A 454 -4.47 -0.18 5.46
CA PHE A 454 -5.76 -0.87 5.42
C PHE A 454 -5.61 -2.36 5.71
N SER A 455 -4.43 -2.91 5.48
CA SER A 455 -4.01 -4.29 5.78
C SER A 455 -4.93 -5.35 5.16
N CYS A 456 -5.12 -5.23 3.84
CA CYS A 456 -6.01 -6.10 3.08
C CYS A 456 -5.36 -7.46 2.83
N MET A 457 -5.88 -8.53 3.43
CA MET A 457 -5.49 -9.89 3.07
C MET A 457 -5.88 -10.19 1.62
N GLY A 458 -5.01 -10.87 0.88
CA GLY A 458 -5.17 -11.15 -0.54
C GLY A 458 -4.62 -10.06 -1.47
N TYR A 459 -4.10 -8.94 -0.92
CA TYR A 459 -3.48 -7.88 -1.71
C TYR A 459 -2.23 -8.35 -2.46
N GLU A 460 -1.43 -9.19 -1.84
CA GLU A 460 -0.08 -9.58 -2.28
C GLU A 460 -0.08 -10.19 -3.69
N VAL A 461 -1.08 -11.01 -4.00
CA VAL A 461 -1.16 -11.71 -5.29
C VAL A 461 -1.42 -10.75 -6.46
N PRO A 462 -2.49 -9.94 -6.48
CA PRO A 462 -2.71 -8.96 -7.55
C PRO A 462 -1.71 -7.80 -7.54
N ALA A 463 -1.19 -7.41 -6.36
CA ALA A 463 -0.20 -6.35 -6.25
C ALA A 463 1.08 -6.65 -7.04
N ALA A 464 1.51 -7.90 -7.05
CA ALA A 464 2.68 -8.33 -7.80
C ALA A 464 2.56 -8.00 -9.31
N MET A 465 1.39 -8.21 -9.89
CA MET A 465 1.10 -7.79 -11.26
C MET A 465 1.22 -6.27 -11.41
N GLY A 466 0.59 -5.50 -10.52
CA GLY A 466 0.66 -4.03 -10.57
C GLY A 466 2.06 -3.48 -10.44
N VAL A 467 2.88 -4.03 -9.54
CA VAL A 467 4.29 -3.65 -9.38
C VAL A 467 5.11 -3.99 -10.62
N LYS A 468 4.94 -5.19 -11.17
CA LYS A 468 5.69 -5.60 -12.37
C LYS A 468 5.33 -4.77 -13.60
N LEU A 469 4.06 -4.39 -13.76
CA LEU A 469 3.64 -3.46 -14.82
C LEU A 469 4.27 -2.07 -14.66
N ALA A 470 4.50 -1.61 -13.43
CA ALA A 470 5.15 -0.33 -13.16
C ALA A 470 6.68 -0.39 -13.29
N ARG A 471 7.28 -1.54 -13.02
CA ARG A 471 8.74 -1.78 -13.07
C ARG A 471 9.05 -3.07 -13.84
N PRO A 472 8.91 -3.06 -15.17
CA PRO A 472 9.05 -4.26 -16.00
C PRO A 472 10.44 -4.90 -15.91
N GLU A 473 11.51 -4.11 -15.65
CA GLU A 473 12.88 -4.59 -15.56
C GLU A 473 13.24 -5.18 -14.18
N ALA A 474 12.51 -4.82 -13.11
CA ALA A 474 12.81 -5.29 -11.77
C ALA A 474 12.36 -6.75 -11.55
N GLU A 475 13.11 -7.51 -10.76
CA GLU A 475 12.55 -8.75 -10.20
C GLU A 475 11.52 -8.41 -9.13
N VAL A 476 10.33 -9.00 -9.23
CA VAL A 476 9.23 -8.76 -8.30
C VAL A 476 8.97 -10.03 -7.52
N VAL A 477 9.17 -9.95 -6.21
CA VAL A 477 8.99 -11.05 -5.26
C VAL A 477 7.84 -10.73 -4.33
N SER A 478 6.78 -11.51 -4.40
CA SER A 478 5.62 -11.37 -3.51
C SER A 478 5.62 -12.45 -2.44
N ILE A 479 5.77 -12.04 -1.17
CA ILE A 479 5.71 -12.97 -0.04
C ILE A 479 4.25 -13.12 0.38
N VAL A 480 3.76 -14.35 0.38
CA VAL A 480 2.35 -14.66 0.57
C VAL A 480 2.20 -15.75 1.64
N GLY A 481 1.44 -15.50 2.69
CA GLY A 481 1.05 -16.54 3.64
C GLY A 481 -0.10 -17.40 3.09
N ASP A 482 -0.21 -18.63 3.55
CA ASP A 482 -1.26 -19.56 3.12
C ASP A 482 -2.67 -19.05 3.40
N GLY A 483 -2.87 -18.29 4.49
CA GLY A 483 -4.15 -17.66 4.83
C GLY A 483 -4.55 -16.56 3.85
N THR A 484 -3.64 -15.66 3.52
CA THR A 484 -3.89 -14.56 2.58
C THR A 484 -4.01 -15.06 1.14
N TYR A 485 -3.22 -16.08 0.76
CA TYR A 485 -3.31 -16.75 -0.53
C TYR A 485 -4.74 -17.26 -0.80
N GLN A 486 -5.33 -17.98 0.16
CA GLN A 486 -6.66 -18.56 0.00
C GLN A 486 -7.79 -17.52 -0.12
N MET A 487 -7.54 -16.26 0.20
CA MET A 487 -8.55 -15.22 0.08
C MET A 487 -8.67 -14.65 -1.34
N LEU A 488 -7.58 -14.54 -2.11
CA LEU A 488 -7.61 -13.94 -3.44
C LEU A 488 -6.53 -14.52 -4.38
N PRO A 489 -6.52 -15.83 -4.67
CA PRO A 489 -5.49 -16.44 -5.51
C PRO A 489 -5.73 -16.31 -7.01
N MET A 490 -6.95 -15.96 -7.45
CA MET A 490 -7.37 -16.10 -8.84
C MET A 490 -6.61 -15.21 -9.82
N GLU A 491 -5.97 -14.14 -9.34
CA GLU A 491 -5.15 -13.27 -10.20
C GLU A 491 -3.84 -13.93 -10.65
N LEU A 492 -3.48 -15.09 -10.09
CA LEU A 492 -2.42 -15.95 -10.64
C LEU A 492 -2.71 -16.34 -12.10
N ALA A 493 -3.99 -16.64 -12.41
CA ALA A 493 -4.39 -16.91 -13.78
C ALA A 493 -4.24 -15.68 -14.71
N THR A 494 -4.45 -14.48 -14.18
CA THR A 494 -4.24 -13.23 -14.93
C THR A 494 -2.76 -13.03 -15.23
N VAL A 495 -1.89 -13.21 -14.24
CA VAL A 495 -0.43 -13.11 -14.39
C VAL A 495 0.08 -14.07 -15.47
N VAL A 496 -0.41 -15.31 -15.47
CA VAL A 496 -0.06 -16.32 -16.50
C VAL A 496 -0.60 -15.91 -17.88
N GLN A 497 -1.87 -15.48 -17.96
CA GLN A 497 -2.51 -15.04 -19.22
C GLN A 497 -1.75 -13.89 -19.88
N GLU A 498 -1.32 -12.92 -19.08
CA GLU A 498 -0.64 -11.71 -19.57
C GLU A 498 0.90 -11.91 -19.69
N ASN A 499 1.39 -13.11 -19.43
CA ASN A 499 2.82 -13.44 -19.45
C ASN A 499 3.67 -12.49 -18.59
N ILE A 500 3.19 -12.22 -17.38
CA ILE A 500 3.85 -11.32 -16.41
C ILE A 500 4.74 -12.15 -15.48
N LYS A 501 6.06 -11.98 -15.57
CA LYS A 501 7.00 -12.67 -14.70
C LYS A 501 6.95 -12.10 -13.28
N VAL A 502 6.62 -12.94 -12.31
CA VAL A 502 6.61 -12.65 -10.86
C VAL A 502 7.06 -13.90 -10.10
N ILE A 503 7.80 -13.73 -9.02
CA ILE A 503 8.12 -14.80 -8.08
C ILE A 503 7.22 -14.67 -6.86
N TYR A 504 6.37 -15.67 -6.61
CA TYR A 504 5.60 -15.80 -5.39
C TYR A 504 6.35 -16.69 -4.39
N VAL A 505 6.60 -16.20 -3.19
CA VAL A 505 7.15 -16.98 -2.09
C VAL A 505 6.03 -17.28 -1.12
N LEU A 506 5.51 -18.50 -1.16
CA LEU A 506 4.43 -18.94 -0.31
C LEU A 506 4.98 -19.55 0.97
N LEU A 507 4.69 -18.90 2.10
CA LEU A 507 4.99 -19.39 3.44
C LEU A 507 3.78 -20.13 4.00
N GLN A 508 3.86 -21.45 4.12
CA GLN A 508 2.78 -22.27 4.65
C GLN A 508 3.00 -22.57 6.12
N ASN A 509 2.03 -22.20 6.95
CA ASN A 509 2.03 -22.48 8.38
C ASN A 509 0.65 -22.93 8.92
N TYR A 510 -0.25 -23.32 8.03
CA TYR A 510 -1.57 -23.92 8.29
C TYR A 510 -2.53 -23.05 9.10
N GLY A 511 -2.54 -21.74 8.85
CA GLY A 511 -3.51 -20.85 9.46
C GLY A 511 -3.18 -19.36 9.39
N PHE A 512 -3.89 -18.60 10.21
CA PHE A 512 -3.68 -17.17 10.39
C PHE A 512 -2.70 -16.92 11.55
N CYS A 513 -1.41 -17.22 11.32
CA CYS A 513 -0.37 -17.29 12.34
C CYS A 513 -0.27 -16.02 13.19
N SER A 514 -0.24 -14.84 12.55
CA SER A 514 -0.17 -13.54 13.25
C SER A 514 -1.35 -13.33 14.21
N ILE A 515 -2.57 -13.56 13.73
CA ILE A 515 -3.78 -13.43 14.56
C ILE A 515 -3.83 -14.54 15.61
N GLY A 516 -3.28 -15.72 15.33
CA GLY A 516 -3.13 -16.79 16.31
C GLY A 516 -2.22 -16.39 17.48
N ALA A 517 -1.06 -15.80 17.19
CA ALA A 517 -0.13 -15.30 18.19
C ALA A 517 -0.75 -14.14 19.01
N LEU A 518 -1.43 -13.22 18.33
CA LEU A 518 -2.17 -12.13 18.99
C LEU A 518 -3.28 -12.68 19.91
N SER A 519 -4.11 -13.62 19.43
CA SER A 519 -5.14 -14.29 20.21
C SER A 519 -4.57 -14.96 21.46
N GLU A 520 -3.47 -15.66 21.33
CA GLU A 520 -2.78 -16.32 22.45
C GLU A 520 -2.27 -15.29 23.48
N SER A 521 -1.62 -14.21 23.04
CA SER A 521 -1.16 -13.13 23.90
C SER A 521 -2.29 -12.38 24.62
N ARG A 522 -3.52 -12.46 24.10
CA ARG A 522 -4.74 -11.90 24.71
C ARG A 522 -5.57 -12.94 25.46
N GLY A 523 -5.00 -14.12 25.70
CA GLY A 523 -5.59 -15.19 26.50
C GLY A 523 -6.66 -16.02 25.80
N SER A 524 -6.80 -15.92 24.46
CA SER A 524 -7.83 -16.61 23.67
C SER A 524 -7.32 -17.85 22.91
N GLN A 525 -6.15 -18.38 23.27
CA GLN A 525 -5.65 -19.73 22.93
C GLN A 525 -5.68 -20.07 21.43
N ARG A 526 -5.41 -19.10 20.54
CA ARG A 526 -5.46 -19.24 19.08
C ARG A 526 -6.80 -19.73 18.52
N PHE A 527 -7.90 -19.53 19.24
CA PHE A 527 -9.22 -19.98 18.80
C PHE A 527 -9.59 -19.44 17.40
N GLY A 528 -9.99 -20.35 16.50
CA GLY A 528 -10.44 -20.01 15.14
C GLY A 528 -9.32 -19.55 14.17
N THR A 529 -8.04 -19.73 14.50
CA THR A 529 -6.92 -19.24 13.70
C THR A 529 -6.06 -20.34 13.07
N LYS A 530 -6.28 -21.60 13.42
CA LYS A 530 -5.63 -22.77 12.82
C LYS A 530 -6.59 -23.49 11.88
N TYR A 531 -6.08 -24.04 10.79
CA TYR A 531 -6.85 -24.97 9.96
C TYR A 531 -7.02 -26.28 10.69
N ARG A 532 -8.23 -26.78 10.75
CA ARG A 532 -8.58 -28.02 11.44
C ARG A 532 -9.72 -28.77 10.77
N ARG A 533 -9.72 -30.07 10.86
CA ARG A 533 -10.88 -30.89 10.52
C ARG A 533 -11.90 -30.82 11.68
N ARG A 534 -13.18 -30.71 11.35
CA ARG A 534 -14.22 -30.84 12.34
C ARG A 534 -14.38 -32.32 12.68
N GLY A 535 -14.08 -32.70 13.93
CA GLY A 535 -14.31 -34.03 14.49
C GLY A 535 -15.56 -34.06 15.40
N GLU A 536 -16.01 -35.23 15.77
CA GLU A 536 -17.08 -35.41 16.75
C GLU A 536 -16.60 -34.88 18.12
N GLY A 537 -17.37 -33.96 18.73
CA GLY A 537 -17.07 -33.40 20.04
C GLY A 537 -15.91 -32.40 20.13
N SER A 538 -15.27 -32.07 19.01
CA SER A 538 -14.21 -31.07 19.01
C SER A 538 -14.75 -29.65 19.08
N HIS A 539 -14.44 -28.94 20.14
CA HIS A 539 -14.87 -27.57 20.39
C HIS A 539 -13.70 -26.57 20.48
N LEU A 540 -12.48 -27.05 20.64
CA LEU A 540 -11.30 -26.22 20.89
C LEU A 540 -10.41 -26.08 19.68
N ALA A 541 -9.58 -25.05 19.70
CA ALA A 541 -8.79 -24.61 18.56
C ALA A 541 -7.59 -25.49 18.23
N ASP A 542 -7.15 -26.31 19.15
CA ASP A 542 -5.79 -26.87 19.16
C ASP A 542 -5.68 -28.31 18.73
N GLU A 543 -6.83 -28.90 18.38
CA GLU A 543 -6.89 -30.33 18.10
C GLU A 543 -6.49 -30.60 16.69
N GLN A 544 -5.55 -30.84 16.15
CA GLN A 544 -5.12 -31.26 14.81
C GLN A 544 -5.16 -30.15 13.74
N VAL A 545 -4.03 -29.60 13.46
CA VAL A 545 -3.75 -28.91 12.20
C VAL A 545 -3.97 -29.94 11.08
N ILE A 546 -4.87 -29.61 10.15
CA ILE A 546 -5.03 -30.44 8.95
C ILE A 546 -3.82 -30.23 8.03
N ASP A 547 -3.55 -31.23 7.19
CA ASP A 547 -2.53 -31.15 6.14
C ASP A 547 -2.85 -30.08 5.08
N GLY A 548 -3.91 -29.30 5.30
CA GLY A 548 -4.27 -28.13 4.51
C GLY A 548 -4.86 -28.44 3.14
N VAL A 549 -5.09 -27.35 2.41
CA VAL A 549 -5.31 -27.39 0.97
C VAL A 549 -3.94 -27.56 0.31
N ASP A 550 -3.84 -28.42 -0.69
CA ASP A 550 -2.64 -28.50 -1.53
C ASP A 550 -2.49 -27.23 -2.38
N ILE A 551 -1.85 -26.24 -1.79
CA ILE A 551 -1.67 -24.93 -2.42
C ILE A 551 -0.71 -25.03 -3.61
N ALA A 552 0.28 -25.90 -3.54
CA ALA A 552 1.20 -26.13 -4.65
C ALA A 552 0.46 -26.67 -5.88
N ALA A 553 -0.41 -27.67 -5.71
CA ALA A 553 -1.25 -28.17 -6.79
C ALA A 553 -2.26 -27.10 -7.28
N ASN A 554 -2.83 -26.31 -6.39
CA ASN A 554 -3.72 -25.22 -6.76
C ASN A 554 -2.99 -24.15 -7.62
N ALA A 555 -1.79 -23.73 -7.23
CA ALA A 555 -0.99 -22.79 -8.02
C ALA A 555 -0.62 -23.37 -9.40
N ARG A 556 -0.25 -24.65 -9.48
CA ARG A 556 -0.03 -25.34 -10.76
C ARG A 556 -1.27 -25.35 -11.63
N SER A 557 -2.46 -25.49 -11.04
CA SER A 557 -3.74 -25.47 -11.79
C SER A 557 -4.04 -24.11 -12.42
N TRP A 558 -3.50 -23.03 -11.88
CA TRP A 558 -3.53 -21.70 -12.49
C TRP A 558 -2.49 -21.49 -13.59
N GLY A 559 -1.53 -22.42 -13.74
CA GLY A 559 -0.50 -22.41 -14.79
C GLY A 559 0.86 -21.88 -14.36
N LEU A 560 1.12 -21.71 -13.05
CA LEU A 560 2.43 -21.34 -12.53
C LEU A 560 3.39 -22.53 -12.55
N ASP A 561 4.67 -22.23 -12.69
CA ASP A 561 5.72 -23.14 -12.29
C ASP A 561 5.82 -23.14 -10.75
N VAL A 562 5.88 -24.34 -10.13
CA VAL A 562 5.90 -24.43 -8.66
C VAL A 562 7.09 -25.28 -8.22
N LEU A 563 7.92 -24.69 -7.36
CA LEU A 563 9.09 -25.30 -6.73
C LEU A 563 8.79 -25.50 -5.24
N GLU A 564 8.65 -26.76 -4.83
CA GLU A 564 8.45 -27.12 -3.42
C GLU A 564 9.80 -27.37 -2.77
N VAL A 565 10.05 -26.74 -1.63
CA VAL A 565 11.33 -26.78 -0.91
C VAL A 565 11.10 -26.91 0.59
N HIS A 566 12.06 -27.48 1.32
CA HIS A 566 11.94 -27.78 2.74
C HIS A 566 13.04 -27.16 3.60
N THR A 567 14.10 -26.66 2.99
CA THR A 567 15.25 -26.06 3.68
C THR A 567 15.62 -24.72 3.06
N ILE A 568 16.32 -23.88 3.83
CA ILE A 568 16.84 -22.59 3.32
C ILE A 568 17.82 -22.78 2.16
N SER A 569 18.61 -23.84 2.16
CA SER A 569 19.51 -24.16 1.04
C SER A 569 18.73 -24.45 -0.25
N GLU A 570 17.72 -25.31 -0.19
CA GLU A 570 16.83 -25.60 -1.31
C GLU A 570 16.07 -24.35 -1.77
N PHE A 571 15.64 -23.50 -0.83
CA PHE A 571 14.99 -22.23 -1.12
C PHE A 571 15.91 -21.32 -1.95
N LYS A 572 17.17 -21.16 -1.56
CA LYS A 572 18.15 -20.34 -2.31
C LYS A 572 18.39 -20.87 -3.73
N GLU A 573 18.41 -22.19 -3.90
CA GLU A 573 18.51 -22.81 -5.23
C GLU A 573 17.25 -22.60 -6.08
N ALA A 574 16.08 -22.74 -5.46
CA ALA A 574 14.78 -22.51 -6.11
C ALA A 574 14.63 -21.04 -6.54
N TYR A 575 15.06 -20.10 -5.70
CA TYR A 575 15.04 -18.67 -6.04
C TYR A 575 15.87 -18.39 -7.31
N ARG A 576 17.11 -18.88 -7.38
CA ARG A 576 17.97 -18.71 -8.58
C ARG A 576 17.35 -19.31 -9.83
N LYS A 577 16.63 -20.43 -9.72
CA LYS A 577 15.89 -21.05 -10.83
C LYS A 577 14.71 -20.16 -11.26
N ALA A 578 13.96 -19.63 -10.30
CA ALA A 578 12.83 -18.75 -10.56
C ALA A 578 13.29 -17.42 -11.17
N GLU A 579 14.39 -16.86 -10.68
CA GLU A 579 15.01 -15.63 -11.23
C GLU A 579 15.45 -15.83 -12.68
N ALA A 580 16.04 -16.97 -13.02
CA ALA A 580 16.47 -17.30 -14.37
C ALA A 580 15.32 -17.68 -15.33
N SER A 581 14.11 -17.89 -14.81
CA SER A 581 12.92 -18.22 -15.61
C SER A 581 12.28 -16.94 -16.15
N ASP A 582 11.62 -17.01 -17.31
CA ASP A 582 10.76 -15.97 -17.85
C ASP A 582 9.27 -16.17 -17.50
N ARG A 583 8.95 -17.21 -16.72
CA ARG A 583 7.60 -17.58 -16.34
C ARG A 583 7.27 -17.18 -14.90
N PRO A 584 5.99 -16.89 -14.60
CA PRO A 584 5.57 -16.71 -13.21
C PRO A 584 5.78 -18.01 -12.43
N THR A 585 6.48 -17.89 -11.30
CA THR A 585 6.92 -19.05 -10.50
C THR A 585 6.48 -18.87 -9.05
N MET A 586 6.08 -19.97 -8.41
CA MET A 586 5.87 -20.02 -6.97
C MET A 586 6.94 -20.89 -6.31
N ILE A 587 7.58 -20.37 -5.28
CA ILE A 587 8.40 -21.14 -4.36
C ILE A 587 7.57 -21.39 -3.11
N HIS A 588 7.25 -22.65 -2.85
CA HIS A 588 6.46 -23.09 -1.70
C HIS A 588 7.38 -23.66 -0.64
N ILE A 589 7.29 -23.10 0.58
CA ILE A 589 8.06 -23.54 1.74
C ILE A 589 7.19 -23.57 2.99
N GLU A 590 7.26 -24.65 3.75
CA GLU A 590 6.66 -24.72 5.08
C GLU A 590 7.57 -24.05 6.11
N THR A 591 6.96 -23.26 7.00
CA THR A 591 7.66 -22.58 8.10
C THR A 591 7.02 -22.92 9.45
N ASP A 592 7.82 -22.84 10.51
CA ASP A 592 7.32 -23.12 11.85
C ASP A 592 6.29 -22.05 12.29
N LEU A 593 5.08 -22.51 12.62
CA LEU A 593 4.00 -21.68 13.18
C LEU A 593 4.40 -20.95 14.47
N TYR A 594 5.31 -21.52 15.25
CA TYR A 594 5.80 -21.00 16.52
C TYR A 594 7.23 -20.46 16.44
N GLY A 595 7.71 -20.20 15.23
CA GLY A 595 9.04 -19.65 15.01
C GLY A 595 9.28 -18.36 15.80
N PRO A 596 10.53 -18.08 16.17
CA PRO A 596 10.85 -16.90 16.98
C PRO A 596 10.54 -15.61 16.23
N ASN A 597 9.98 -14.63 16.97
CA ASN A 597 9.74 -13.29 16.45
C ASN A 597 11.01 -12.43 16.55
N PRO A 598 11.19 -11.43 15.67
CA PRO A 598 12.24 -10.44 15.81
C PRO A 598 12.13 -9.70 17.15
N PRO A 599 13.27 -9.31 17.78
CA PRO A 599 13.25 -8.46 18.95
C PRO A 599 12.89 -7.01 18.60
N GLY A 600 12.39 -6.25 19.59
CA GLY A 600 12.27 -4.81 19.51
C GLY A 600 10.88 -4.25 19.21
N SER A 601 9.87 -5.09 19.08
CA SER A 601 8.48 -4.64 18.97
C SER A 601 8.04 -3.82 20.18
N SER A 602 7.28 -2.73 19.94
CA SER A 602 6.64 -1.96 20.99
C SER A 602 5.18 -2.38 21.20
N TRP A 603 4.55 -1.87 22.24
CA TRP A 603 3.17 -2.20 22.58
C TRP A 603 2.17 -1.80 21.49
N TRP A 604 1.11 -2.59 21.38
CA TRP A 604 -0.03 -2.32 20.52
C TRP A 604 -1.32 -2.49 21.29
N ASP A 605 -2.21 -1.48 21.23
CA ASP A 605 -3.48 -1.46 21.95
C ASP A 605 -4.50 -2.39 21.29
N VAL A 606 -4.51 -3.63 21.76
CA VAL A 606 -5.56 -4.60 21.44
C VAL A 606 -6.31 -4.94 22.72
N PRO A 607 -7.57 -4.51 22.85
CA PRO A 607 -8.35 -4.71 24.07
C PRO A 607 -8.48 -6.19 24.45
N VAL A 608 -8.46 -6.45 25.74
CA VAL A 608 -8.70 -7.78 26.34
C VAL A 608 -10.03 -7.76 27.07
N SER A 609 -10.75 -8.89 27.07
CA SER A 609 -12.03 -9.01 27.77
C SER A 609 -11.86 -8.74 29.27
N GLY A 610 -12.60 -7.76 29.79
CA GLY A 610 -12.56 -7.37 31.21
C GLY A 610 -13.24 -8.38 32.14
N VAL A 611 -13.99 -9.34 31.59
CA VAL A 611 -14.61 -10.44 32.30
C VAL A 611 -14.43 -11.73 31.50
N SER A 612 -13.92 -12.78 32.13
CA SER A 612 -13.75 -14.10 31.52
C SER A 612 -13.68 -15.18 32.58
N GLU A 613 -14.14 -16.38 32.25
CA GLU A 613 -13.92 -17.59 33.07
C GLU A 613 -12.56 -18.23 32.81
N LEU A 614 -11.85 -17.81 31.75
CA LEU A 614 -10.53 -18.31 31.40
C LEU A 614 -9.43 -17.56 32.17
N GLU A 615 -8.63 -18.30 32.93
CA GLU A 615 -7.49 -17.74 33.68
C GLU A 615 -6.48 -17.03 32.75
N SER A 616 -6.28 -17.55 31.54
CA SER A 616 -5.41 -16.94 30.53
C SER A 616 -5.88 -15.55 30.16
N THR A 617 -7.19 -15.34 29.96
CA THR A 617 -7.78 -14.04 29.63
C THR A 617 -7.74 -13.09 30.83
N GLN A 618 -7.96 -13.59 32.05
CA GLN A 618 -7.87 -12.77 33.27
C GLN A 618 -6.46 -12.20 33.44
N ARG A 619 -5.42 -13.03 33.29
CA ARG A 619 -4.02 -12.59 33.35
C ARG A 619 -3.69 -11.58 32.23
N ALA A 620 -4.09 -11.88 30.99
CA ALA A 620 -3.88 -10.97 29.87
C ALA A 620 -4.56 -9.61 30.08
N TYR A 621 -5.71 -9.57 30.75
CA TYR A 621 -6.38 -8.31 31.09
C TYR A 621 -5.62 -7.49 32.13
N GLU A 622 -5.05 -8.12 33.15
CA GLU A 622 -4.19 -7.44 34.14
C GLU A 622 -2.93 -6.85 33.47
N GLU A 623 -2.29 -7.61 32.57
CA GLU A 623 -1.16 -7.16 31.76
C GLU A 623 -1.55 -5.98 30.88
N TYR A 624 -2.67 -6.07 30.16
CA TYR A 624 -3.22 -5.00 29.33
C TYR A 624 -3.40 -3.70 30.10
N LEU A 625 -4.02 -3.76 31.31
CA LEU A 625 -4.23 -2.58 32.15
C LEU A 625 -2.91 -1.96 32.64
N ARG A 626 -1.87 -2.77 32.88
CA ARG A 626 -0.54 -2.31 33.25
C ARG A 626 0.15 -1.63 32.07
N ASP A 627 0.14 -2.27 30.91
CA ASP A 627 0.90 -1.86 29.73
C ASP A 627 0.25 -0.67 29.01
N ARG A 628 -1.05 -0.44 29.23
CA ARG A 628 -1.78 0.74 28.76
C ARG A 628 -1.44 2.02 29.53
N LYS A 629 -0.95 1.94 30.76
CA LYS A 629 -0.71 3.13 31.61
C LYS A 629 0.16 4.22 30.99
N PRO A 630 1.21 3.90 30.20
CA PRO A 630 2.03 4.91 29.53
C PRO A 630 1.34 5.64 28.37
N GLN A 631 0.15 5.17 27.94
CA GLN A 631 -0.58 5.77 26.81
C GLN A 631 -0.93 7.23 27.13
N ARG A 632 -0.56 8.14 26.24
CA ARG A 632 -0.73 9.57 26.47
C ARG A 632 -1.02 10.34 25.17
N HIS A 633 -1.52 11.55 25.32
CA HIS A 633 -1.52 12.55 24.27
C HIS A 633 -0.22 13.37 24.33
N TYR A 634 0.34 13.71 23.16
CA TYR A 634 1.50 14.61 23.07
C TYR A 634 0.98 16.05 22.91
N LEU A 635 1.19 16.88 23.93
CA LEU A 635 0.67 18.25 24.01
C LEU A 635 1.82 19.26 24.06
#